data_2360eee2743bd3f73f3bd8f2f0b5a8d9
#
_entry.id   2360eee2743bd3f73f3bd8f2f0b5a8d9
#
_cell.length_a   1.000
_cell.length_b   1.000
_cell.length_c   1.000
_cell.angle_alpha   90.00
_cell.angle_beta   90.00
_cell.angle_gamma   90.00
#
_symmetry.space_group_name_H-M   'P 1'
#
loop_
_entity.id
_entity.type
_entity.pdbx_description
1 polymer ?
#
loop_
_entity_poly.entity_id
_entity_poly.type
_entity_poly.pdbx_seq_one_letter_code
_entity_poly.pdbx_strand_id
1 'polypeptide(L)'
;MITMPETGRDWSDVRAEMVARGGGDAQWRDGRTAVYVFNAGPEISAIQHDAYGLYMAENGLGPLAFPSLAQMEKEVIGMGLSLLHGPEGSTGAMTSGGT
;
A
#
# COMPACT_ATOMS: atom_id res chain seq x y z
N MET A 1 -18.48 -25.40 6.25
CA MET A 1 -17.31 -25.03 7.08
C MET A 1 -16.09 -25.01 6.21
N ILE A 2 -15.25 -23.96 6.30
CA ILE A 2 -13.98 -23.91 5.57
C ILE A 2 -12.93 -24.57 6.43
N THR A 3 -12.23 -25.56 5.87
CA THR A 3 -11.16 -26.29 6.57
C THR A 3 -9.81 -25.93 5.98
N MET A 4 -8.77 -26.00 6.79
CA MET A 4 -7.40 -25.87 6.31
C MET A 4 -7.07 -27.05 5.40
N PRO A 5 -6.57 -26.83 4.18
CA PRO A 5 -6.14 -27.94 3.32
C PRO A 5 -4.93 -28.65 3.94
N GLU A 6 -4.88 -29.97 3.78
CA GLU A 6 -3.77 -30.81 4.29
C GLU A 6 -2.47 -30.60 3.50
N THR A 7 -2.57 -30.21 2.24
CA THR A 7 -1.43 -29.95 1.35
C THR A 7 -1.49 -28.55 0.77
N GLY A 8 -0.33 -28.02 0.37
CA GLY A 8 -0.25 -26.77 -0.37
C GLY A 8 -0.94 -26.87 -1.73
N ARG A 9 -1.23 -25.71 -2.33
CA ARG A 9 -1.81 -25.56 -3.67
C ARG A 9 -0.83 -24.82 -4.57
N ASP A 10 -0.86 -25.10 -5.85
CA ASP A 10 -0.06 -24.37 -6.83
C ASP A 10 -0.51 -22.90 -6.90
N TRP A 11 0.49 -22.00 -7.01
CA TRP A 11 0.22 -20.56 -7.07
C TRP A 11 -0.68 -20.18 -8.25
N SER A 12 -0.53 -20.82 -9.40
CA SER A 12 -1.37 -20.58 -10.58
C SER A 12 -2.85 -20.77 -10.28
N ASP A 13 -3.21 -21.82 -9.55
CA ASP A 13 -4.58 -22.16 -9.18
C ASP A 13 -5.14 -21.17 -8.17
N VAL A 14 -4.36 -20.85 -7.15
CA VAL A 14 -4.73 -19.86 -6.13
C VAL A 14 -4.92 -18.49 -6.78
N ARG A 15 -4.03 -18.10 -7.69
CA ARG A 15 -4.13 -16.83 -8.41
C ARG A 15 -5.39 -16.76 -9.27
N ALA A 16 -5.70 -17.82 -10.01
CA ALA A 16 -6.91 -17.88 -10.82
C ALA A 16 -8.18 -17.73 -9.97
N GLU A 17 -8.22 -18.38 -8.83
CA GLU A 17 -9.33 -18.26 -7.88
C GLU A 17 -9.44 -16.82 -7.32
N MET A 18 -8.34 -16.18 -6.95
CA MET A 18 -8.34 -14.78 -6.49
C MET A 18 -8.88 -13.83 -7.55
N VAL A 19 -8.48 -14.01 -8.81
CA VAL A 19 -8.98 -13.20 -9.93
C VAL A 19 -10.49 -13.41 -10.12
N ALA A 20 -10.95 -14.66 -10.07
CA ALA A 20 -12.37 -14.97 -10.22
C ALA A 20 -13.21 -14.37 -9.08
N ARG A 21 -12.72 -14.38 -7.85
CA ARG A 21 -13.40 -13.76 -6.70
C ARG A 21 -13.53 -12.25 -6.84
N GLY A 22 -12.52 -11.59 -7.39
CA GLY A 22 -12.55 -10.14 -7.67
C GLY A 22 -13.51 -9.72 -8.77
N GLY A 23 -14.08 -10.66 -9.54
CA GLY A 23 -15.00 -10.36 -10.64
C GLY A 23 -16.33 -9.70 -10.22
N GLY A 24 -16.70 -9.82 -8.95
CA GLY A 24 -17.88 -9.16 -8.38
C GLY A 24 -17.61 -7.80 -7.73
N ASP A 25 -16.36 -7.38 -7.69
CA ASP A 25 -15.97 -6.12 -7.05
C ASP A 25 -16.42 -4.90 -7.87
N ALA A 26 -16.49 -3.73 -7.21
CA ALA A 26 -16.80 -2.47 -7.87
C ALA A 26 -15.79 -2.20 -9.00
N GLN A 27 -16.28 -1.78 -10.17
CA GLN A 27 -15.46 -1.47 -11.35
C GLN A 27 -14.78 -0.10 -11.19
N TRP A 28 -13.92 0.01 -10.18
CA TRP A 28 -13.27 1.27 -9.81
C TRP A 28 -12.28 1.78 -10.90
N ARG A 29 -11.69 0.87 -11.68
CA ARG A 29 -10.82 1.25 -12.81
C ARG A 29 -11.57 1.96 -13.93
N ASP A 30 -12.87 1.68 -14.05
CA ASP A 30 -13.76 2.30 -15.03
C ASP A 30 -14.51 3.52 -14.47
N GLY A 31 -14.09 4.02 -13.30
CA GLY A 31 -14.73 5.17 -12.66
C GLY A 31 -16.13 4.89 -12.11
N ARG A 32 -16.47 3.63 -11.81
CA ARG A 32 -17.79 3.24 -11.30
C ARG A 32 -17.95 3.41 -9.79
N THR A 33 -16.97 3.96 -9.12
CA THR A 33 -17.06 4.35 -7.72
C THR A 33 -16.33 5.67 -7.49
N ALA A 34 -16.91 6.53 -6.64
CA ALA A 34 -16.30 7.80 -6.23
C ALA A 34 -15.59 7.70 -4.87
N VAL A 35 -15.58 6.52 -4.25
CA VAL A 35 -15.07 6.27 -2.89
C VAL A 35 -14.23 4.99 -2.85
N TYR A 36 -13.56 4.75 -1.74
CA TYR A 36 -12.74 3.57 -1.40
C TYR A 36 -11.39 3.46 -2.12
N VAL A 37 -11.26 3.89 -3.37
CA VAL A 37 -10.03 3.73 -4.14
C VAL A 37 -9.60 5.05 -4.75
N PHE A 38 -8.35 5.45 -4.49
CA PHE A 38 -7.69 6.54 -5.21
C PHE A 38 -7.05 5.97 -6.48
N ASN A 39 -7.54 6.40 -7.63
CA ASN A 39 -7.07 5.93 -8.93
C ASN A 39 -6.51 7.08 -9.74
N ALA A 40 -5.21 7.14 -9.89
CA ALA A 40 -4.51 8.11 -10.72
C ALA A 40 -4.11 7.54 -12.10
N GLY A 41 -4.70 6.40 -12.48
CA GLY A 41 -4.47 5.76 -13.76
C GLY A 41 -3.45 4.62 -13.73
N PRO A 42 -3.33 3.88 -14.84
CA PRO A 42 -2.52 2.66 -14.91
C PRO A 42 -1.03 2.92 -14.74
N GLU A 43 -0.52 4.05 -15.20
CA GLU A 43 0.89 4.41 -15.07
C GLU A 43 1.29 4.56 -13.59
N ILE A 44 0.52 5.31 -12.82
CA ILE A 44 0.77 5.48 -11.39
C ILE A 44 0.58 4.17 -10.63
N SER A 45 -0.41 3.37 -11.02
CA SER A 45 -0.60 2.02 -10.44
C SER A 45 0.62 1.13 -10.66
N ALA A 46 1.25 1.18 -11.85
CA ALA A 46 2.46 0.42 -12.13
C ALA A 46 3.64 0.86 -11.25
N ILE A 47 3.83 2.17 -11.06
CA ILE A 47 4.84 2.73 -10.15
C ILE A 47 4.59 2.26 -8.71
N GLN A 48 3.34 2.31 -8.24
CA GLN A 48 2.98 1.84 -6.90
C GLN A 48 3.29 0.36 -6.70
N HIS A 49 2.98 -0.49 -7.69
CA HIS A 49 3.29 -1.92 -7.66
C HIS A 49 4.80 -2.17 -7.58
N ASP A 50 5.59 -1.47 -8.39
CA ASP A 50 7.04 -1.60 -8.41
C ASP A 50 7.65 -1.16 -7.08
N ALA A 51 7.29 0.02 -6.60
CA ALA A 51 7.75 0.56 -5.33
C ALA A 51 7.38 -0.35 -4.14
N TYR A 52 6.15 -0.87 -4.11
CA TYR A 52 5.73 -1.81 -3.08
C TYR A 52 6.54 -3.11 -3.14
N GLY A 53 6.83 -3.63 -4.34
CA GLY A 53 7.64 -4.82 -4.53
C GLY A 53 9.06 -4.68 -3.98
N LEU A 54 9.66 -3.49 -4.10
CA LEU A 54 10.99 -3.19 -3.57
C LEU A 54 11.08 -3.26 -2.03
N TYR A 55 9.97 -2.97 -1.35
CA TYR A 55 9.92 -2.84 0.12
C TYR A 55 8.85 -3.74 0.77
N MET A 56 8.43 -4.78 0.08
CA MET A 56 7.34 -5.64 0.55
C MET A 56 7.63 -6.36 1.87
N ALA A 57 8.89 -6.66 2.14
CA ALA A 57 9.33 -7.38 3.34
C ALA A 57 9.80 -6.45 4.46
N GLU A 58 10.20 -5.24 4.15
CA GLU A 58 10.69 -4.25 5.09
C GLU A 58 9.55 -3.69 5.93
N ASN A 59 9.85 -3.28 7.15
CA ASN A 59 8.85 -2.73 8.07
C ASN A 59 9.44 -1.71 9.04
N GLY A 60 8.58 -0.92 9.66
CA GLY A 60 8.95 0.15 10.59
C GLY A 60 9.15 -0.27 12.05
N LEU A 61 9.14 -1.55 12.37
CA LEU A 61 9.29 -2.04 13.76
C LEU A 61 10.68 -1.78 14.33
N GLY A 62 11.70 -1.81 13.47
CA GLY A 62 13.09 -1.59 13.87
C GLY A 62 13.77 -0.58 12.96
N PRO A 63 13.81 0.72 13.29
CA PRO A 63 14.40 1.75 12.42
C PRO A 63 15.90 1.56 12.19
N LEU A 64 16.59 0.81 13.05
CA LEU A 64 18.00 0.44 12.85
C LEU A 64 18.16 -0.70 11.83
N ALA A 65 17.15 -1.56 11.68
CA ALA A 65 17.17 -2.65 10.70
C ALA A 65 16.89 -2.12 9.27
N PHE A 66 16.00 -1.15 9.15
CA PHE A 66 15.56 -0.60 7.86
C PHE A 66 15.67 0.94 7.85
N PRO A 67 16.89 1.50 7.86
CA PRO A 67 17.09 2.95 7.89
C PRO A 67 16.52 3.67 6.66
N SER A 68 16.39 2.98 5.52
CA SER A 68 15.75 3.52 4.32
C SER A 68 14.28 3.89 4.55
N LEU A 69 13.53 3.06 5.27
CA LEU A 69 12.13 3.37 5.61
C LEU A 69 12.03 4.58 6.55
N ALA A 70 12.90 4.64 7.56
CA ALA A 70 12.94 5.79 8.47
C ALA A 70 13.28 7.10 7.72
N GLN A 71 14.16 7.02 6.71
CA GLN A 71 14.50 8.16 5.87
C GLN A 71 13.33 8.59 5.01
N MET A 72 12.67 7.66 4.31
CA MET A 72 11.50 7.94 3.47
C MET A 72 10.34 8.53 4.29
N GLU A 73 10.06 7.99 5.49
CA GLU A 73 9.06 8.55 6.40
C GLU A 73 9.35 10.00 6.73
N LYS A 74 10.60 10.30 7.09
CA LYS A 74 11.07 11.65 7.40
C LYS A 74 10.90 12.62 6.24
N GLU A 75 11.21 12.17 5.02
CA GLU A 75 11.06 12.96 3.80
C GLU A 75 9.59 13.26 3.50
N VAL A 76 8.70 12.28 3.59
CA VAL A 76 7.26 12.47 3.36
C VAL A 76 6.66 13.43 4.40
N ILE A 77 7.03 13.27 5.68
CA ILE A 77 6.61 14.20 6.76
C ILE A 77 7.12 15.62 6.46
N GLY A 78 8.39 15.75 6.07
CA GLY A 78 8.98 17.05 5.70
C GLY A 78 8.26 17.72 4.53
N MET A 79 7.90 16.97 3.49
CA MET A 79 7.09 17.45 2.37
C MET A 79 5.71 17.93 2.83
N GLY A 80 5.04 17.16 3.70
CA GLY A 80 3.75 17.55 4.29
C GLY A 80 3.83 18.83 5.11
N LEU A 81 4.84 18.94 5.96
CA LEU A 81 5.08 20.16 6.76
C LEU A 81 5.35 21.37 5.88
N SER A 82 6.13 21.22 4.81
CA SER A 82 6.38 22.28 3.84
C SER A 82 5.10 22.73 3.15
N LEU A 83 4.27 21.79 2.69
CA LEU A 83 3.00 22.07 2.03
C LEU A 83 2.01 22.79 2.95
N LEU A 84 1.99 22.44 4.23
CA LEU A 84 1.09 23.01 5.24
C LEU A 84 1.68 24.24 5.95
N HIS A 85 2.84 24.72 5.54
CA HIS A 85 3.55 25.83 6.19
C HIS A 85 3.79 25.60 7.70
N GLY A 86 4.15 24.37 8.08
CA GLY A 86 4.44 24.01 9.47
C GLY A 86 5.54 24.91 10.04
N PRO A 87 5.35 25.50 11.24
CA PRO A 87 6.36 26.31 11.89
C PRO A 87 7.61 25.49 12.26
N GLU A 88 8.72 26.18 12.52
CA GLU A 88 9.96 25.53 12.95
C GLU A 88 9.72 24.68 14.22
N GLY A 89 10.29 23.48 14.25
CA GLY A 89 10.08 22.51 15.32
C GLY A 89 8.84 21.64 15.18
N SER A 90 8.02 21.85 14.13
CA SER A 90 6.91 20.94 13.82
C SER A 90 7.42 19.55 13.47
N THR A 91 6.63 18.55 13.82
CA THR A 91 6.92 17.13 13.55
C THR A 91 5.65 16.40 13.15
N GLY A 92 5.78 15.15 12.76
CA GLY A 92 4.67 14.30 12.38
C GLY A 92 5.02 12.82 12.50
N ALA A 93 4.06 11.97 12.20
CA ALA A 93 4.24 10.53 12.12
C ALA A 93 3.37 9.96 11.00
N MET A 94 3.85 8.94 10.34
CA MET A 94 3.03 8.15 9.41
C MET A 94 2.13 7.19 10.20
N THR A 95 0.90 7.05 9.74
CA THR A 95 -0.07 6.10 10.29
C THR A 95 -0.56 5.16 9.20
N SER A 96 -1.10 4.00 9.59
CA SER A 96 -1.66 3.03 8.64
C SER A 96 -3.03 3.43 8.08
N GLY A 97 -3.63 4.48 8.59
CA GLY A 97 -4.94 4.99 8.18
C GLY A 97 -5.39 6.17 9.04
N GLY A 98 -6.59 6.69 8.78
CA GLY A 98 -7.13 7.88 9.44
C GLY A 98 -7.76 7.62 10.82
N THR A 99 -7.85 6.38 11.22
CA THR A 99 -8.37 6.00 12.53
C THR A 99 -7.26 5.68 13.48
#